data_5b9219f6d46c2ab319d6166a90ffeb42
#
_entry.id   5b9219f6d46c2ab319d6166a90ffeb42
#
_cell.length_a   1.000
_cell.length_b   1.000
_cell.length_c   1.000
_cell.angle_alpha   90.00
_cell.angle_beta   90.00
_cell.angle_gamma   90.00
#
_symmetry.space_group_name_H-M   'P 1'
#
loop_
_entity.id
_entity.type
_entity.pdbx_description
1 polymer ?
#
loop_
_entity_poly.entity_id
_entity_poly.type
_entity_poly.pdbx_seq_one_letter_code
_entity_poly.pdbx_strand_id
1 'polypeptide(L)'
;QIFSTGLTTDVALINGNMPTDAASGNAGQVFFRLENENGTESYTRNGNFTMDGQGNLVNPMGLYVLDANGNRMQFANDNIRIDSTGAIFDENNAQVGTLGVAFSNNPDVLVKRDNGLYNTIDGAGLPTAYGQAGVEFSMQHQYLEGSNVDAARAMTELMTAYRAFEANQKVLQAYDKSMDKAVNEIGRV
;
A
#
# COMPACT_ATOMS: atom_id res chain seq x y z
N GLN A 1 -11.36 -4.56 3.14
CA GLN A 1 -10.81 -5.61 4.01
C GLN A 1 -9.33 -5.36 4.22
N ILE A 2 -8.86 -5.48 5.48
CA ILE A 2 -7.43 -5.34 5.81
C ILE A 2 -6.84 -6.73 6.09
N PHE A 3 -5.55 -6.89 5.83
CA PHE A 3 -4.81 -8.12 6.09
C PHE A 3 -3.42 -7.82 6.67
N SER A 4 -2.92 -8.70 7.53
CA SER A 4 -1.62 -8.54 8.18
C SER A 4 -0.48 -8.87 7.21
N THR A 5 0.54 -7.99 7.19
CA THR A 5 1.79 -8.21 6.44
C THR A 5 2.97 -8.49 7.36
N GLY A 6 2.89 -8.04 8.61
CA GLY A 6 3.98 -8.12 9.57
C GLY A 6 5.15 -7.18 9.30
N LEU A 7 5.10 -6.37 8.24
CA LEU A 7 6.15 -5.41 7.92
C LEU A 7 5.96 -4.10 8.68
N THR A 8 7.00 -3.62 9.32
CA THR A 8 6.95 -2.43 10.19
C THR A 8 6.69 -1.12 9.44
N THR A 9 6.88 -1.10 8.13
CA THR A 9 6.63 0.06 7.27
C THR A 9 5.26 0.02 6.59
N ASP A 10 4.51 -1.07 6.76
CA ASP A 10 3.15 -1.19 6.25
C ASP A 10 2.13 -0.66 7.24
N VAL A 11 1.14 0.07 6.73
CA VAL A 11 0.07 0.64 7.54
C VAL A 11 -1.22 0.73 6.75
N ALA A 12 -2.31 0.25 7.34
CA ALA A 12 -3.65 0.42 6.79
C ALA A 12 -4.31 1.67 7.36
N LEU A 13 -4.96 2.43 6.51
CA LEU A 13 -5.76 3.59 6.87
C LEU A 13 -7.24 3.20 6.88
N ILE A 14 -7.91 3.44 7.99
CA ILE A 14 -9.29 3.00 8.22
C ILE A 14 -10.16 4.23 8.39
N ASN A 15 -11.18 4.37 7.53
CA ASN A 15 -12.19 5.39 7.70
C ASN A 15 -13.11 5.03 8.87
N GLY A 16 -13.30 5.97 9.77
CA GLY A 16 -14.41 5.96 10.72
C GLY A 16 -15.60 6.75 10.17
N ASN A 17 -16.27 7.51 11.02
CA ASN A 17 -17.32 8.42 10.57
C ASN A 17 -16.73 9.50 9.66
N MET A 18 -17.41 9.76 8.54
CA MET A 18 -17.03 10.79 7.59
C MET A 18 -18.24 11.69 7.30
N PRO A 19 -18.03 13.00 7.17
CA PRO A 19 -19.08 13.90 6.74
C PRO A 19 -19.52 13.55 5.32
N THR A 20 -20.79 13.77 5.04
CA THR A 20 -21.36 13.60 3.70
C THR A 20 -21.38 14.96 3.00
N ASP A 21 -20.87 15.01 1.77
CA ASP A 21 -20.91 16.20 0.95
C ASP A 21 -22.39 16.48 0.53
N ALA A 22 -22.87 17.67 0.88
CA ALA A 22 -24.26 18.03 0.65
C ALA A 22 -24.64 18.11 -0.84
N ALA A 23 -23.69 18.39 -1.72
CA ALA A 23 -23.93 18.55 -3.14
C ALA A 23 -23.96 17.20 -3.88
N SER A 24 -23.07 16.27 -3.53
CA SER A 24 -22.95 14.98 -4.21
C SER A 24 -23.62 13.83 -3.46
N GLY A 25 -23.81 13.95 -2.15
CA GLY A 25 -24.27 12.87 -1.28
C GLY A 25 -23.20 11.84 -0.95
N ASN A 26 -21.95 12.05 -1.39
CA ASN A 26 -20.85 11.15 -1.15
C ASN A 26 -20.23 11.38 0.22
N ALA A 27 -19.79 10.29 0.86
CA ALA A 27 -19.02 10.37 2.09
C ALA A 27 -17.58 10.81 1.78
N GLY A 28 -17.01 11.62 2.65
CA GLY A 28 -15.63 12.00 2.59
C GLY A 28 -14.69 10.79 2.76
N GLN A 29 -13.43 10.99 2.42
CA GLN A 29 -12.41 9.97 2.53
C GLN A 29 -11.06 10.57 2.91
N VAL A 30 -10.26 9.80 3.61
CA VAL A 30 -8.90 10.17 4.01
C VAL A 30 -7.86 9.39 3.21
N PHE A 31 -6.68 9.99 3.05
CA PHE A 31 -5.58 9.47 2.23
C PHE A 31 -4.24 9.74 2.90
N PHE A 32 -3.26 8.90 2.64
CA PHE A 32 -1.85 9.26 2.88
C PHE A 32 -1.40 10.32 1.87
N ARG A 33 -0.43 11.13 2.29
CA ARG A 33 0.13 12.23 1.49
C ARG A 33 1.50 11.83 0.96
N LEU A 34 1.71 12.00 -0.34
CA LEU A 34 2.98 11.73 -1.02
C LEU A 34 3.48 13.01 -1.71
N GLU A 35 4.78 13.19 -1.74
CA GLU A 35 5.43 14.25 -2.51
C GLU A 35 5.79 13.75 -3.90
N ASN A 36 5.27 14.41 -4.94
CA ASN A 36 5.65 14.18 -6.32
C ASN A 36 7.03 14.74 -6.62
N GLU A 37 7.64 14.30 -7.73
CA GLU A 37 8.94 14.78 -8.18
C GLU A 37 8.99 16.31 -8.40
N ASN A 38 7.86 16.92 -8.75
CA ASN A 38 7.73 18.37 -8.93
C ASN A 38 7.39 19.15 -7.64
N GLY A 39 7.39 18.48 -6.49
CA GLY A 39 7.09 19.08 -5.20
C GLY A 39 5.60 19.26 -4.89
N THR A 40 4.70 18.88 -5.80
CA THR A 40 3.25 18.84 -5.51
C THR A 40 2.88 17.58 -4.74
N GLU A 41 1.66 17.52 -4.19
CA GLU A 41 1.18 16.36 -3.47
C GLU A 41 0.35 15.42 -4.34
N SER A 42 0.51 14.14 -4.11
CA SER A 42 -0.40 13.08 -4.52
C SER A 42 -0.92 12.35 -3.30
N TYR A 43 -2.00 11.63 -3.46
CA TYR A 43 -2.72 10.97 -2.39
C TYR A 43 -2.89 9.49 -2.70
N THR A 44 -2.83 8.65 -1.66
CA THR A 44 -3.00 7.20 -1.81
C THR A 44 -3.68 6.59 -0.61
N ARG A 45 -4.43 5.52 -0.86
CA ARG A 45 -4.94 4.62 0.20
C ARG A 45 -3.97 3.49 0.51
N ASN A 46 -3.02 3.23 -0.37
CA ASN A 46 -2.09 2.13 -0.21
C ASN A 46 -0.94 2.53 0.72
N GLY A 47 -0.82 1.83 1.83
CA GLY A 47 0.17 2.05 2.87
C GLY A 47 1.35 1.09 2.84
N ASN A 48 1.64 0.42 1.72
CA ASN A 48 2.79 -0.46 1.58
C ASN A 48 4.09 0.34 1.38
N PHE A 49 4.50 1.05 2.40
CA PHE A 49 5.68 1.88 2.39
C PHE A 49 6.96 1.07 2.65
N THR A 50 8.08 1.66 2.30
CA THR A 50 9.41 1.13 2.60
C THR A 50 10.34 2.29 2.94
N MET A 51 11.55 1.97 3.40
CA MET A 51 12.59 2.97 3.60
C MET A 51 13.58 2.90 2.45
N ASP A 52 13.97 4.09 1.95
CA ASP A 52 15.06 4.19 0.98
C ASP A 52 16.43 4.03 1.66
N GLY A 53 17.50 4.09 0.89
CA GLY A 53 18.86 3.94 1.39
C GLY A 53 19.31 5.03 2.38
N GLN A 54 18.55 6.11 2.50
CA GLN A 54 18.81 7.24 3.41
C GLN A 54 17.86 7.25 4.62
N GLY A 55 16.96 6.26 4.70
CA GLY A 55 16.00 6.14 5.78
C GLY A 55 14.72 6.96 5.59
N ASN A 56 14.48 7.53 4.41
CA ASN A 56 13.23 8.20 4.12
C ASN A 56 12.12 7.17 3.89
N LEU A 57 10.94 7.44 4.42
CA LEU A 57 9.76 6.63 4.15
C LEU A 57 9.24 6.99 2.75
N VAL A 58 9.10 5.98 1.91
CA VAL A 58 8.69 6.11 0.50
C VAL A 58 7.64 5.08 0.12
N ASN A 59 6.89 5.37 -0.94
CA ASN A 59 6.01 4.37 -1.56
C ASN A 59 6.80 3.48 -2.54
N PRO A 60 6.19 2.45 -3.16
CA PRO A 60 6.89 1.55 -4.08
C PRO A 60 7.49 2.23 -5.32
N MET A 61 7.02 3.43 -5.68
CA MET A 61 7.57 4.23 -6.79
C MET A 61 8.69 5.18 -6.35
N GLY A 62 9.07 5.18 -5.07
CA GLY A 62 10.09 6.05 -4.51
C GLY A 62 9.63 7.46 -4.16
N LEU A 63 8.34 7.74 -4.19
CA LEU A 63 7.79 9.02 -3.75
C LEU A 63 7.81 9.13 -2.23
N TYR A 64 8.18 10.28 -1.71
CA TYR A 64 8.28 10.50 -0.26
C TYR A 64 6.91 10.55 0.40
N VAL A 65 6.76 9.80 1.48
CA VAL A 65 5.60 9.87 2.37
C VAL A 65 5.77 11.08 3.27
N LEU A 66 4.75 11.94 3.33
CA LEU A 66 4.79 13.17 4.09
C LEU A 66 4.20 13.00 5.49
N ASP A 67 4.72 13.74 6.44
CA ASP A 67 4.20 13.85 7.79
C ASP A 67 2.98 14.79 7.89
N ALA A 68 2.44 14.95 9.09
CA ALA A 68 1.29 15.82 9.35
C ALA A 68 1.56 17.31 9.02
N ASN A 69 2.83 17.72 8.98
CA ASN A 69 3.24 19.07 8.63
C ASN A 69 3.62 19.23 7.15
N GLY A 70 3.54 18.16 6.36
CA GLY A 70 3.90 18.18 4.94
C GLY A 70 5.38 18.00 4.66
N ASN A 71 6.16 17.52 5.62
CA ASN A 71 7.59 17.29 5.49
C ASN A 71 7.89 15.80 5.24
N ARG A 72 9.01 15.53 4.58
CA ARG A 72 9.58 14.18 4.47
C ARG A 72 9.95 13.67 5.85
N MET A 73 9.86 12.35 6.04
CA MET A 73 10.26 11.70 7.29
C MET A 73 11.49 10.83 7.05
N GLN A 74 12.48 10.96 7.92
CA GLN A 74 13.71 10.18 7.90
C GLN A 74 13.91 9.48 9.23
N PHE A 75 14.18 8.18 9.17
CA PHE A 75 14.36 7.32 10.34
C PHE A 75 15.75 6.66 10.32
N ALA A 76 16.26 6.35 11.50
CA ALA A 76 17.55 5.67 11.63
C ALA A 76 17.51 4.21 11.11
N ASN A 77 16.36 3.56 11.28
CA ASN A 77 16.09 2.17 10.86
C ASN A 77 14.58 1.94 10.76
N ASP A 78 14.19 0.73 10.37
CA ASP A 78 12.79 0.32 10.21
C ASP A 78 12.13 -0.23 11.48
N ASN A 79 12.81 -0.16 12.63
CA ASN A 79 12.24 -0.51 13.92
C ASN A 79 11.33 0.60 14.43
N ILE A 80 10.26 0.84 13.72
CA ILE A 80 9.26 1.84 14.03
C ILE A 80 7.94 1.19 14.43
N ARG A 81 7.17 1.89 15.26
CA ARG A 81 5.82 1.55 15.63
C ARG A 81 4.89 2.72 15.30
N ILE A 82 3.78 2.43 14.66
CA ILE A 82 2.76 3.42 14.32
C ILE A 82 1.52 3.10 15.14
N ASP A 83 1.04 4.06 15.91
CA ASP A 83 -0.17 3.86 16.70
C ASP A 83 -1.45 4.16 15.89
N SER A 84 -2.60 3.94 16.48
CA SER A 84 -3.90 4.14 15.83
C SER A 84 -4.19 5.60 15.43
N THR A 85 -3.47 6.56 16.01
CA THR A 85 -3.61 8.00 15.71
C THR A 85 -2.66 8.48 14.61
N GLY A 86 -1.75 7.63 14.17
CA GLY A 86 -0.72 7.97 13.18
C GLY A 86 0.60 8.45 13.78
N ALA A 87 0.72 8.50 15.10
CA ALA A 87 1.99 8.82 15.75
C ALA A 87 3.01 7.69 15.52
N ILE A 88 4.23 8.06 15.20
CA ILE A 88 5.32 7.13 14.90
C ILE A 88 6.35 7.19 16.03
N PHE A 89 6.71 6.02 16.53
CA PHE A 89 7.67 5.84 17.62
C PHE A 89 8.87 5.03 17.15
N ASP A 90 10.05 5.39 17.60
CA ASP A 90 11.28 4.64 17.34
C ASP A 90 11.45 3.44 18.29
N GLU A 91 12.56 2.73 18.16
CA GLU A 91 12.91 1.59 19.01
C GLU A 91 13.07 1.93 20.50
N ASN A 92 13.35 3.20 20.81
CA ASN A 92 13.44 3.72 22.19
C ASN A 92 12.09 4.22 22.72
N ASN A 93 11.01 4.00 21.96
CA ASN A 93 9.65 4.48 22.27
C ASN A 93 9.53 6.01 22.32
N ALA A 94 10.42 6.71 21.65
CA ALA A 94 10.33 8.16 21.45
C ALA A 94 9.48 8.47 20.20
N GLN A 95 8.57 9.42 20.31
CA GLN A 95 7.78 9.87 19.16
C GLN A 95 8.69 10.65 18.18
N VAL A 96 8.81 10.16 16.96
CA VAL A 96 9.69 10.72 15.93
C VAL A 96 8.93 11.32 14.75
N GLY A 97 7.62 11.23 14.75
CA GLY A 97 6.79 11.84 13.72
C GLY A 97 5.32 11.49 13.85
N THR A 98 4.55 12.01 12.92
CA THR A 98 3.12 11.66 12.76
C THR A 98 2.84 11.55 11.25
N LEU A 99 2.25 10.45 10.81
CA LEU A 99 1.88 10.27 9.40
C LEU A 99 0.92 11.37 8.94
N GLY A 100 1.20 11.95 7.79
CA GLY A 100 0.32 12.90 7.14
C GLY A 100 -0.92 12.22 6.59
N VAL A 101 -2.09 12.77 6.90
CA VAL A 101 -3.38 12.30 6.39
C VAL A 101 -4.14 13.50 5.85
N ALA A 102 -4.54 13.40 4.60
CA ALA A 102 -5.34 14.41 3.92
C ALA A 102 -6.81 13.98 3.87
N PHE A 103 -7.70 14.95 3.83
CA PHE A 103 -9.14 14.73 3.77
C PHE A 103 -9.71 15.30 2.48
N SER A 104 -10.55 14.51 1.81
CA SER A 104 -11.42 14.97 0.71
C SER A 104 -12.88 14.80 1.12
N ASN A 105 -13.65 15.86 1.04
CA ASN A 105 -15.10 15.79 1.30
C ASN A 105 -15.86 15.08 0.18
N ASN A 106 -15.31 15.08 -1.04
CA ASN A 106 -15.87 14.38 -2.19
C ASN A 106 -14.74 13.72 -2.99
N PRO A 107 -14.41 12.45 -2.71
CA PRO A 107 -13.31 11.76 -3.39
C PRO A 107 -13.55 11.53 -4.89
N ASP A 108 -14.79 11.59 -5.37
CA ASP A 108 -15.11 11.38 -6.78
C ASP A 108 -14.60 12.51 -7.69
N VAL A 109 -14.29 13.69 -7.12
CA VAL A 109 -13.69 14.79 -7.88
C VAL A 109 -12.17 14.67 -7.99
N LEU A 110 -11.56 13.72 -7.32
CA LEU A 110 -10.13 13.45 -7.45
C LEU A 110 -9.85 12.70 -8.75
N VAL A 111 -8.71 13.02 -9.38
CA VAL A 111 -8.25 12.34 -10.58
C VAL A 111 -7.41 11.14 -10.16
N LYS A 112 -7.88 9.93 -10.45
CA LYS A 112 -7.09 8.71 -10.28
C LYS A 112 -6.15 8.55 -11.45
N ARG A 113 -4.85 8.44 -11.17
CA ARG A 113 -3.79 8.19 -12.16
C ARG A 113 -3.62 6.69 -12.41
N ASP A 114 -2.97 6.33 -13.51
CA ASP A 114 -2.67 4.94 -13.87
C ASP A 114 -1.82 4.21 -12.83
N ASN A 115 -1.02 4.94 -12.06
CA ASN A 115 -0.20 4.43 -10.97
C ASN A 115 -0.97 4.23 -9.65
N GLY A 116 -2.30 4.42 -9.63
CA GLY A 116 -3.15 4.29 -8.45
C GLY A 116 -3.13 5.48 -7.49
N LEU A 117 -2.42 6.55 -7.82
CA LEU A 117 -2.40 7.78 -7.04
C LEU A 117 -3.58 8.68 -7.41
N TYR A 118 -4.01 9.49 -6.44
CA TYR A 118 -5.05 10.50 -6.63
C TYR A 118 -4.43 11.89 -6.61
N ASN A 119 -4.93 12.77 -7.47
CA ASN A 119 -4.54 14.16 -7.52
C ASN A 119 -5.79 15.04 -7.53
N THR A 120 -5.65 16.28 -7.04
CA THR A 120 -6.69 17.29 -7.25
C THR A 120 -6.64 17.81 -8.69
N ILE A 121 -7.79 18.24 -9.23
CA ILE A 121 -7.88 18.72 -10.60
C ILE A 121 -7.09 20.03 -10.79
N ASP A 122 -7.17 20.91 -9.79
CA ASP A 122 -6.53 22.22 -9.81
C ASP A 122 -5.09 22.23 -9.27
N GLY A 123 -4.56 21.09 -8.82
CA GLY A 123 -3.24 20.97 -8.22
C GLY A 123 -3.14 21.54 -6.80
N ALA A 124 -4.23 22.05 -6.23
CA ALA A 124 -4.27 22.50 -4.84
C ALA A 124 -4.14 21.29 -3.88
N GLY A 125 -3.44 21.48 -2.77
CA GLY A 125 -3.36 20.45 -1.73
C GLY A 125 -4.70 20.22 -1.04
N LEU A 126 -4.99 18.96 -0.68
CA LEU A 126 -6.11 18.65 0.21
C LEU A 126 -5.81 19.13 1.63
N PRO A 127 -6.83 19.52 2.41
CA PRO A 127 -6.64 19.85 3.81
C PRO A 127 -6.20 18.63 4.63
N THR A 128 -5.56 18.89 5.77
CA THR A 128 -5.27 17.82 6.74
C THR A 128 -6.55 17.21 7.26
N ALA A 129 -6.55 15.89 7.47
CA ALA A 129 -7.66 15.20 8.13
C ALA A 129 -7.67 15.40 9.65
N TYR A 130 -6.51 15.73 10.23
CA TYR A 130 -6.39 15.96 11.66
C TYR A 130 -7.15 17.25 12.06
N GLY A 131 -8.00 17.12 13.08
CA GLY A 131 -8.77 18.25 13.59
C GLY A 131 -9.96 18.68 12.72
N GLN A 132 -10.30 17.94 11.66
CA GLN A 132 -11.49 18.21 10.86
C GLN A 132 -12.76 17.74 11.60
N ALA A 133 -13.75 18.60 11.65
CA ALA A 133 -15.02 18.30 12.29
C ALA A 133 -15.74 17.12 11.57
N GLY A 134 -16.17 16.12 12.33
CA GLY A 134 -16.88 14.97 11.80
C GLY A 134 -16.02 13.95 11.05
N VAL A 135 -14.72 14.17 10.96
CA VAL A 135 -13.76 13.26 10.31
C VAL A 135 -13.11 12.38 11.36
N GLU A 136 -13.40 11.09 11.30
CA GLU A 136 -12.83 10.08 12.17
C GLU A 136 -12.10 9.03 11.34
N PHE A 137 -10.88 8.74 11.71
CA PHE A 137 -10.06 7.71 11.07
C PHE A 137 -9.10 7.10 12.09
N SER A 138 -8.60 5.94 11.76
CA SER A 138 -7.56 5.26 12.53
C SER A 138 -6.57 4.54 11.61
N MET A 139 -5.45 4.14 12.15
CA MET A 139 -4.44 3.38 11.45
C MET A 139 -4.21 2.03 12.12
N GLN A 140 -3.88 1.03 11.31
CA GLN A 140 -3.46 -0.26 11.81
C GLN A 140 -2.08 -0.59 11.25
N HIS A 141 -1.11 -0.63 12.15
CA HIS A 141 0.29 -0.92 11.85
C HIS A 141 0.49 -2.37 11.46
N GLN A 142 1.36 -2.63 10.49
CA GLN A 142 1.67 -3.96 9.93
C GLN A 142 0.49 -4.62 9.20
N TYR A 143 -0.43 -3.80 8.71
CA TYR A 143 -1.57 -4.22 7.89
C TYR A 143 -1.65 -3.40 6.62
N LEU A 144 -2.28 -3.96 5.60
CA LEU A 144 -2.62 -3.26 4.37
C LEU A 144 -4.12 -3.38 4.07
N GLU A 145 -4.65 -2.36 3.41
CA GLU A 145 -6.00 -2.40 2.86
C GLU A 145 -5.99 -3.12 1.51
N GLY A 146 -6.77 -4.20 1.41
CA GLY A 146 -7.01 -4.90 0.16
C GLY A 146 -8.31 -4.45 -0.47
N SER A 147 -8.34 -4.31 -1.80
CA SER A 147 -9.57 -4.17 -2.54
C SER A 147 -10.32 -5.52 -2.56
N ASN A 148 -11.62 -5.51 -2.27
CA ASN A 148 -12.42 -6.73 -2.36
C ASN A 148 -12.48 -7.33 -3.78
N VAL A 149 -12.41 -6.47 -4.80
CA VAL A 149 -12.39 -6.87 -6.21
C VAL A 149 -11.01 -7.39 -6.60
N ASP A 150 -9.95 -6.69 -6.19
CA ASP A 150 -8.58 -7.05 -6.51
C ASP A 150 -8.11 -8.30 -5.74
N ALA A 151 -8.57 -8.50 -4.51
CA ALA A 151 -8.26 -9.70 -3.73
C ALA A 151 -8.81 -10.97 -4.37
N ALA A 152 -10.05 -10.94 -4.85
CA ALA A 152 -10.65 -12.08 -5.54
C ALA A 152 -9.94 -12.37 -6.88
N ARG A 153 -9.60 -11.33 -7.63
CA ARG A 153 -8.84 -11.43 -8.88
C ARG A 153 -7.43 -11.96 -8.65
N ALA A 154 -6.71 -11.38 -7.69
CA ALA A 154 -5.35 -11.81 -7.33
C ALA A 154 -5.33 -13.27 -6.87
N MET A 155 -6.32 -13.70 -6.09
CA MET A 155 -6.49 -15.09 -5.67
C MET A 155 -6.70 -16.02 -6.87
N THR A 156 -7.54 -15.63 -7.82
CA THR A 156 -7.78 -16.38 -9.05
C THR A 156 -6.52 -16.46 -9.92
N GLU A 157 -5.81 -15.36 -10.10
CA GLU A 157 -4.55 -15.30 -10.84
C GLU A 157 -3.47 -16.17 -10.18
N LEU A 158 -3.36 -16.13 -8.86
CA LEU A 158 -2.43 -16.95 -8.09
C LEU A 158 -2.74 -18.44 -8.24
N MET A 159 -4.00 -18.82 -8.13
CA MET A 159 -4.43 -20.23 -8.32
C MET A 159 -4.18 -20.71 -9.75
N THR A 160 -4.41 -19.86 -10.74
CA THR A 160 -4.13 -20.17 -12.15
C THR A 160 -2.63 -20.37 -12.39
N ALA A 161 -1.80 -19.48 -11.83
CA ALA A 161 -0.34 -19.59 -11.90
C ALA A 161 0.18 -20.86 -11.21
N TYR A 162 -0.38 -21.21 -10.05
CA TYR A 162 -0.03 -22.43 -9.32
C TYR A 162 -0.39 -23.71 -10.10
N ARG A 163 -1.57 -23.75 -10.71
CA ARG A 163 -1.98 -24.87 -11.57
C ARG A 163 -1.09 -25.00 -12.80
N ALA A 164 -0.72 -23.90 -13.43
CA ALA A 164 0.22 -23.90 -14.55
C ALA A 164 1.60 -24.44 -14.13
N PHE A 165 2.09 -24.04 -12.96
CA PHE A 165 3.34 -24.54 -12.39
C PHE A 165 3.28 -26.05 -12.11
N GLU A 166 2.21 -26.55 -11.51
CA GLU A 166 2.01 -28.00 -11.31
C GLU A 166 1.97 -28.77 -12.62
N ALA A 167 1.26 -28.27 -13.63
CA ALA A 167 1.21 -28.88 -14.95
C ALA A 167 2.59 -28.95 -15.60
N ASN A 168 3.38 -27.87 -15.52
CA ASN A 168 4.75 -27.83 -16.03
C ASN A 168 5.66 -28.81 -15.29
N GLN A 169 5.53 -28.98 -13.98
CA GLN A 169 6.28 -29.98 -13.22
C GLN A 169 5.94 -31.41 -13.65
N LYS A 170 4.69 -31.72 -13.89
CA LYS A 170 4.28 -33.02 -14.38
C LYS A 170 4.84 -33.33 -15.78
N VAL A 171 4.88 -32.34 -16.66
CA VAL A 171 5.52 -32.46 -17.99
C VAL A 171 7.01 -32.72 -17.86
N LEU A 172 7.72 -32.02 -17.01
CA LEU A 172 9.15 -32.22 -16.75
C LEU A 172 9.44 -33.61 -16.19
N GLN A 173 8.63 -34.09 -15.25
CA GLN A 173 8.75 -35.46 -14.71
C GLN A 173 8.52 -36.53 -15.76
N ALA A 174 7.54 -36.36 -16.64
CA ALA A 174 7.28 -37.26 -17.76
C ALA A 174 8.45 -37.27 -18.76
N TYR A 175 9.02 -36.08 -19.04
CA TYR A 175 10.20 -35.94 -19.89
C TYR A 175 11.42 -36.64 -19.29
N ASP A 176 11.72 -36.46 -18.00
CA ASP A 176 12.81 -37.13 -17.31
C ASP A 176 12.69 -38.66 -17.33
N LYS A 177 11.49 -39.16 -17.08
CA LYS A 177 11.23 -40.62 -17.19
C LYS A 177 11.40 -41.16 -18.61
N SER A 178 11.04 -40.41 -19.61
CA SER A 178 11.23 -40.79 -21.02
C SER A 178 12.70 -40.78 -21.38
N MET A 179 13.47 -39.83 -20.89
CA MET A 179 14.93 -39.76 -21.08
C MET A 179 15.65 -40.92 -20.39
N ASP A 180 15.30 -41.21 -19.15
CA ASP A 180 15.87 -42.35 -18.41
C ASP A 180 15.62 -43.67 -19.10
N LYS A 181 14.42 -43.87 -19.64
CA LYS A 181 14.05 -45.05 -20.41
C LYS A 181 14.88 -45.16 -21.69
N ALA A 182 14.99 -44.08 -22.45
CA ALA A 182 15.78 -44.02 -23.68
C ALA A 182 17.27 -44.35 -23.43
N VAL A 183 17.86 -43.78 -22.39
CA VAL A 183 19.27 -44.04 -22.00
C VAL A 183 19.47 -45.48 -21.57
N ASN A 184 18.56 -46.07 -20.82
CA ASN A 184 18.65 -47.46 -20.38
C ASN A 184 18.44 -48.46 -21.53
N GLU A 185 17.61 -48.19 -22.52
CA GLU A 185 17.43 -49.01 -23.70
C GLU A 185 18.63 -48.95 -24.63
N ILE A 186 19.24 -47.77 -24.82
CA ILE A 186 20.47 -47.63 -25.62
C ILE A 186 21.67 -48.30 -24.93
N GLY A 187 21.76 -48.24 -23.61
CA GLY A 187 22.84 -48.85 -22.83
C GLY A 187 22.82 -50.37 -22.73
N ARG A 188 21.80 -51.03 -23.26
CA ARG A 188 21.67 -52.52 -23.28
C ARG A 188 22.09 -53.18 -24.58
N VAL A 189 22.61 -52.42 -25.49
CA VAL A 189 23.09 -52.95 -26.79
C VAL A 189 24.50 -53.50 -26.70
#